data_7459292411d07ee4c2b40750c5060fb6
#
_entry.id   7459292411d07ee4c2b40750c5060fb6
#
_cell.length_a   1.000
_cell.length_b   1.000
_cell.length_c   1.000
_cell.angle_alpha   90.00
_cell.angle_beta   90.00
_cell.angle_gamma   90.00
#
_symmetry.space_group_name_H-M   'P 1'
#
loop_
_entity.id
_entity.type
_entity.pdbx_description
1 polymer ?
#
loop_
_entity_poly.entity_id
_entity_poly.type
_entity_poly.pdbx_seq_one_letter_code
_entity_poly.pdbx_strand_id
1 'polypeptide(L)'
;YGLHTRVFINSAGLPVYEAKDVGLSLTKWRDYQFDQSIIITANEQQQYMQVVLKSIEQFAPEPAQRTTHLTHGVVKLAGGVKMSSRRGNVLLALDILAAARDAAAASGKNADESVVLAAVKYAFARARLGGDIVYDPAESVALDGNSGPYLQYAHARASSILSKAGGQMEEERKKRKDELQPEERLLLRKITEYNDVVEKATSELMPHHVCTYLYELAQEFNRFYEKNRVIGDDRQAVRVHLVSLYRDRLAHGLELLGITAPQQM
;
A
#
# COMPACT_ATOMS: atom_id res chain seq x y z
N TYR A 1 -0.61 18.66 30.85
CA TYR A 1 -0.52 17.75 29.71
C TYR A 1 0.33 18.31 28.55
N GLY A 2 0.74 19.60 28.59
CA GLY A 2 1.49 20.22 27.50
C GLY A 2 0.70 20.41 26.21
N LEU A 3 -0.64 20.40 26.28
CA LEU A 3 -1.54 20.52 25.14
C LEU A 3 -2.01 21.97 24.97
N HIS A 4 -2.40 22.32 23.73
CA HIS A 4 -2.97 23.66 23.45
C HIS A 4 -4.34 23.82 24.09
N THR A 5 -4.62 25.06 24.56
CA THR A 5 -5.95 25.44 25.04
C THR A 5 -6.92 25.48 23.87
N ARG A 6 -8.08 24.88 24.05
CA ARG A 6 -9.18 24.84 23.07
C ARG A 6 -10.51 25.17 23.71
N VAL A 7 -11.40 25.76 22.91
CA VAL A 7 -12.77 26.11 23.32
C VAL A 7 -13.69 25.00 22.85
N PHE A 8 -14.50 24.45 23.77
CA PHE A 8 -15.51 23.43 23.45
C PHE A 8 -16.90 24.03 23.33
N ILE A 9 -17.20 25.02 24.17
CA ILE A 9 -18.47 25.78 24.13
C ILE A 9 -18.09 27.26 23.98
N ASN A 10 -18.66 27.92 23.00
CA ASN A 10 -18.40 29.33 22.75
C ASN A 10 -19.17 30.23 23.74
N SER A 11 -18.93 31.54 23.71
CA SER A 11 -19.59 32.52 24.59
C SER A 11 -21.12 32.59 24.45
N ALA A 12 -21.69 32.13 23.35
CA ALA A 12 -23.12 32.02 23.12
C ALA A 12 -23.72 30.68 23.62
N GLY A 13 -22.92 29.84 24.30
CA GLY A 13 -23.36 28.52 24.80
C GLY A 13 -23.46 27.45 23.74
N LEU A 14 -22.92 27.68 22.53
CA LEU A 14 -23.00 26.73 21.41
C LEU A 14 -21.73 25.84 21.32
N PRO A 15 -21.92 24.54 21.01
CA PRO A 15 -20.81 23.65 20.83
C PRO A 15 -20.01 23.97 19.54
N VAL A 16 -18.71 24.07 19.66
CA VAL A 16 -17.77 24.19 18.53
C VAL A 16 -17.26 22.81 18.10
N TYR A 17 -16.32 22.74 17.16
CA TYR A 17 -15.87 21.49 16.58
C TYR A 17 -15.38 20.49 17.62
N GLU A 18 -14.62 20.96 18.62
CA GLU A 18 -14.07 20.11 19.69
C GLU A 18 -15.18 19.36 20.46
N ALA A 19 -16.26 20.05 20.83
CA ALA A 19 -17.39 19.43 21.51
C ALA A 19 -18.17 18.48 20.59
N LYS A 20 -18.28 18.81 19.30
CA LYS A 20 -18.94 17.95 18.32
C LYS A 20 -18.18 16.64 18.10
N ASP A 21 -16.85 16.68 18.03
CA ASP A 21 -16.01 15.48 17.88
C ASP A 21 -16.05 14.62 19.15
N VAL A 22 -16.11 15.20 20.33
CA VAL A 22 -16.39 14.47 21.55
C VAL A 22 -17.74 13.75 21.47
N GLY A 23 -18.82 14.46 21.11
CA GLY A 23 -20.15 13.89 20.95
C GLY A 23 -20.18 12.77 19.89
N LEU A 24 -19.49 12.97 18.76
CA LEU A 24 -19.37 11.95 17.72
C LEU A 24 -18.66 10.69 18.22
N SER A 25 -17.56 10.85 18.95
CA SER A 25 -16.81 9.70 19.51
C SER A 25 -17.66 8.87 20.47
N LEU A 26 -18.43 9.54 21.34
CA LEU A 26 -19.34 8.85 22.28
C LEU A 26 -20.49 8.17 21.54
N THR A 27 -21.03 8.81 20.48
CA THR A 27 -22.10 8.21 19.66
C THR A 27 -21.58 6.97 18.94
N LYS A 28 -20.42 7.05 18.32
CA LYS A 28 -19.75 5.88 17.69
C LYS A 28 -19.53 4.74 18.68
N TRP A 29 -19.07 5.07 19.88
CA TRP A 29 -18.88 4.07 20.92
C TRP A 29 -20.20 3.39 21.33
N ARG A 30 -21.24 4.18 21.59
CA ARG A 30 -22.57 3.66 21.93
C ARG A 30 -23.13 2.74 20.84
N ASP A 31 -22.98 3.15 19.57
CA ASP A 31 -23.67 2.50 18.46
C ASP A 31 -22.90 1.27 17.93
N TYR A 32 -21.55 1.26 18.02
CA TYR A 32 -20.73 0.23 17.41
C TYR A 32 -19.92 -0.62 18.40
N GLN A 33 -19.69 -0.16 19.64
CA GLN A 33 -18.84 -0.86 20.63
C GLN A 33 -17.52 -1.36 19.99
N PHE A 34 -16.87 -0.49 19.20
CA PHE A 34 -15.74 -0.85 18.34
C PHE A 34 -14.52 -1.36 19.12
N ASP A 35 -13.79 -2.31 18.57
CA ASP A 35 -12.48 -2.73 19.08
C ASP A 35 -11.41 -1.69 18.80
N GLN A 36 -11.49 -1.03 17.62
CA GLN A 36 -10.61 0.06 17.25
C GLN A 36 -11.35 1.08 16.37
N SER A 37 -11.16 2.36 16.66
CA SER A 37 -11.58 3.49 15.82
C SER A 37 -10.34 4.18 15.27
N ILE A 38 -10.22 4.28 13.94
CA ILE A 38 -9.10 4.97 13.29
C ILE A 38 -9.62 6.26 12.69
N ILE A 39 -9.03 7.39 13.07
CA ILE A 39 -9.33 8.72 12.55
C ILE A 39 -8.14 9.17 11.72
N ILE A 40 -8.36 9.55 10.46
CA ILE A 40 -7.30 10.00 9.55
C ILE A 40 -7.59 11.45 9.17
N THR A 41 -6.62 12.34 9.41
CA THR A 41 -6.72 13.77 9.06
C THR A 41 -5.40 14.29 8.49
N ALA A 42 -5.42 15.53 7.99
CA ALA A 42 -4.18 16.21 7.63
C ALA A 42 -3.33 16.54 8.87
N ASN A 43 -2.01 16.65 8.69
CA ASN A 43 -1.03 16.90 9.76
C ASN A 43 -1.37 18.11 10.64
N GLU A 44 -2.00 19.14 10.08
CA GLU A 44 -2.43 20.35 10.79
C GLU A 44 -3.46 20.08 11.90
N GLN A 45 -4.18 18.94 11.83
CA GLN A 45 -5.18 18.54 12.81
C GLN A 45 -4.59 17.72 13.98
N GLN A 46 -3.30 17.42 13.97
CA GLN A 46 -2.68 16.56 14.97
C GLN A 46 -2.87 17.08 16.39
N GLN A 47 -2.53 18.35 16.62
CA GLN A 47 -2.65 18.97 17.96
C GLN A 47 -4.10 19.13 18.39
N TYR A 48 -4.99 19.39 17.45
CA TYR A 48 -6.43 19.44 17.67
C TYR A 48 -6.94 18.10 18.22
N MET A 49 -6.66 17.01 17.52
CA MET A 49 -7.11 15.67 17.91
C MET A 49 -6.50 15.19 19.23
N GLN A 50 -5.26 15.56 19.54
CA GLN A 50 -4.67 15.29 20.84
C GLN A 50 -5.48 15.90 21.99
N VAL A 51 -5.96 17.12 21.83
CA VAL A 51 -6.82 17.76 22.85
C VAL A 51 -8.17 17.08 22.95
N VAL A 52 -8.80 16.77 21.81
CA VAL A 52 -10.11 16.08 21.78
C VAL A 52 -10.02 14.71 22.45
N LEU A 53 -9.05 13.87 22.06
CA LEU A 53 -8.87 12.53 22.63
C LEU A 53 -8.54 12.59 24.14
N LYS A 54 -7.68 13.53 24.54
CA LYS A 54 -7.37 13.73 25.97
C LYS A 54 -8.57 14.22 26.77
N SER A 55 -9.45 15.00 26.17
CA SER A 55 -10.70 15.40 26.78
C SER A 55 -11.64 14.21 26.99
N ILE A 56 -11.81 13.36 25.97
CA ILE A 56 -12.65 12.14 26.07
C ILE A 56 -12.11 11.19 27.15
N GLU A 57 -10.81 10.99 27.21
CA GLU A 57 -10.15 10.11 28.20
C GLU A 57 -10.53 10.41 29.64
N GLN A 58 -10.86 11.70 29.95
CA GLN A 58 -11.15 12.12 31.32
C GLN A 58 -12.50 11.61 31.86
N PHE A 59 -13.46 11.33 30.99
CA PHE A 59 -14.80 10.89 31.40
C PHE A 59 -15.28 9.63 30.66
N ALA A 60 -14.62 9.26 29.57
CA ALA A 60 -14.88 8.04 28.81
C ALA A 60 -13.53 7.43 28.33
N PRO A 61 -12.75 6.83 29.23
CA PRO A 61 -11.41 6.35 28.91
C PRO A 61 -11.41 5.22 27.88
N GLU A 62 -12.42 4.35 27.86
CA GLU A 62 -12.46 3.18 27.00
C GLU A 62 -12.50 3.55 25.50
N PRO A 63 -13.45 4.37 24.99
CA PRO A 63 -13.42 4.79 23.60
C PRO A 63 -12.19 5.64 23.25
N ALA A 64 -11.62 6.41 24.19
CA ALA A 64 -10.40 7.17 23.95
C ALA A 64 -9.20 6.25 23.71
N GLN A 65 -9.02 5.21 24.52
CA GLN A 65 -7.93 4.23 24.41
C GLN A 65 -8.02 3.39 23.15
N ARG A 66 -9.24 3.12 22.67
CA ARG A 66 -9.49 2.37 21.42
C ARG A 66 -9.48 3.24 20.17
N THR A 67 -9.21 4.55 20.29
CA THR A 67 -9.15 5.47 19.15
C THR A 67 -7.70 5.79 18.79
N THR A 68 -7.31 5.50 17.56
CA THR A 68 -6.01 5.85 17.00
C THR A 68 -6.19 7.00 16.02
N HIS A 69 -5.41 8.06 16.18
CA HIS A 69 -5.36 9.17 15.24
C HIS A 69 -4.12 9.08 14.37
N LEU A 70 -4.33 8.98 13.06
CA LEU A 70 -3.29 9.00 12.04
C LEU A 70 -3.35 10.31 11.28
N THR A 71 -2.18 10.79 10.86
CA THR A 71 -2.10 12.00 10.04
C THR A 71 -1.46 11.71 8.69
N HIS A 72 -1.87 12.48 7.67
CA HIS A 72 -1.26 12.45 6.35
C HIS A 72 -0.74 13.84 5.95
N GLY A 73 0.31 13.85 5.13
CA GLY A 73 0.82 15.06 4.50
C GLY A 73 -0.03 15.53 3.32
N VAL A 74 0.44 16.54 2.63
CA VAL A 74 -0.20 17.11 1.43
C VAL A 74 0.27 16.38 0.19
N VAL A 75 -0.62 16.18 -0.77
CA VAL A 75 -0.27 15.71 -2.11
C VAL A 75 0.13 16.91 -2.96
N LYS A 76 1.32 16.84 -3.59
CA LYS A 76 1.86 17.83 -4.52
C LYS A 76 2.15 17.15 -5.84
N LEU A 77 1.90 17.84 -6.96
CA LEU A 77 2.40 17.38 -8.26
C LEU A 77 3.89 17.70 -8.40
N ALA A 78 4.63 16.82 -9.08
CA ALA A 78 5.97 17.09 -9.53
C ALA A 78 5.98 18.38 -10.40
N GLY A 79 6.95 19.26 -10.16
CA GLY A 79 6.98 20.59 -10.80
C GLY A 79 6.52 21.77 -9.93
N GLY A 80 6.13 21.52 -8.67
CA GLY A 80 6.08 22.56 -7.63
C GLY A 80 4.82 23.44 -7.60
N VAL A 81 3.72 23.06 -8.25
CA VAL A 81 2.45 23.79 -8.13
C VAL A 81 1.82 23.49 -6.77
N LYS A 82 1.96 24.45 -5.85
CA LYS A 82 1.33 24.37 -4.53
C LYS A 82 -0.19 24.51 -4.67
N MET A 83 -0.91 23.46 -4.30
CA MET A 83 -2.36 23.49 -4.28
C MET A 83 -2.88 24.44 -3.19
N SER A 84 -3.84 25.29 -3.55
CA SER A 84 -4.53 26.17 -2.61
C SER A 84 -5.98 26.30 -3.01
N SER A 85 -6.88 25.78 -2.19
CA SER A 85 -8.32 25.91 -2.37
C SER A 85 -8.79 27.38 -2.44
N ARG A 86 -8.06 28.29 -1.77
CA ARG A 86 -8.35 29.73 -1.81
C ARG A 86 -7.99 30.43 -3.13
N ARG A 87 -7.16 29.79 -3.95
CA ARG A 87 -6.73 30.31 -5.28
C ARG A 87 -7.37 29.58 -6.45
N GLY A 88 -8.32 28.66 -6.21
CA GLY A 88 -8.98 27.90 -7.27
C GLY A 88 -8.15 26.72 -7.84
N ASN A 89 -6.91 26.52 -7.37
CA ASN A 89 -6.07 25.40 -7.79
C ASN A 89 -6.29 24.20 -6.85
N VAL A 90 -7.44 23.55 -7.00
CA VAL A 90 -7.74 22.29 -6.31
C VAL A 90 -7.49 21.16 -7.31
N LEU A 91 -6.58 20.27 -7.00
CA LEU A 91 -6.37 19.03 -7.76
C LEU A 91 -7.43 18.01 -7.31
N LEU A 92 -8.30 17.63 -8.22
CA LEU A 92 -9.27 16.58 -7.96
C LEU A 92 -8.61 15.21 -8.14
N ALA A 93 -9.14 14.17 -7.50
CA ALA A 93 -8.69 12.80 -7.72
C ALA A 93 -8.78 12.38 -9.21
N LEU A 94 -9.79 12.89 -9.92
CA LEU A 94 -9.95 12.66 -11.36
C LEU A 94 -8.82 13.28 -12.19
N ASP A 95 -8.27 14.42 -11.76
CA ASP A 95 -7.14 15.06 -12.45
C ASP A 95 -5.86 14.24 -12.31
N ILE A 96 -5.66 13.61 -11.14
CA ILE A 96 -4.54 12.68 -10.90
C ILE A 96 -4.66 11.46 -11.82
N LEU A 97 -5.85 10.87 -11.93
CA LEU A 97 -6.10 9.73 -12.83
C LEU A 97 -5.93 10.12 -14.30
N ALA A 98 -6.41 11.31 -14.69
CA ALA A 98 -6.21 11.83 -16.04
C ALA A 98 -4.72 12.00 -16.36
N ALA A 99 -3.96 12.63 -15.46
CA ALA A 99 -2.51 12.80 -15.63
C ALA A 99 -1.76 11.45 -15.74
N ALA A 100 -2.20 10.43 -14.99
CA ALA A 100 -1.64 9.08 -15.10
C ALA A 100 -1.97 8.44 -16.46
N ARG A 101 -3.20 8.59 -16.97
CA ARG A 101 -3.59 8.12 -18.32
C ARG A 101 -2.78 8.80 -19.42
N ASP A 102 -2.64 10.11 -19.34
CA ASP A 102 -1.87 10.90 -20.33
C ASP A 102 -0.39 10.48 -20.33
N ALA A 103 0.19 10.27 -19.13
CA ALA A 103 1.56 9.79 -19.00
C ALA A 103 1.73 8.37 -19.58
N ALA A 104 0.78 7.47 -19.34
CA ALA A 104 0.78 6.13 -19.90
C ALA A 104 0.67 6.15 -21.44
N ALA A 105 -0.23 6.97 -21.99
CA ALA A 105 -0.39 7.16 -23.43
C ALA A 105 0.89 7.73 -24.07
N ALA A 106 1.52 8.72 -23.44
CA ALA A 106 2.78 9.33 -23.90
C ALA A 106 3.94 8.32 -23.93
N SER A 107 3.92 7.29 -23.08
CA SER A 107 4.91 6.20 -23.10
C SER A 107 4.66 5.15 -24.20
N GLY A 108 3.71 5.39 -25.11
CA GLY A 108 3.34 4.48 -26.19
C GLY A 108 2.55 3.24 -25.76
N LYS A 109 2.02 3.25 -24.54
CA LYS A 109 1.26 2.14 -23.97
C LYS A 109 -0.22 2.49 -23.88
N ASN A 110 -1.04 1.66 -24.49
CA ASN A 110 -2.49 1.73 -24.28
C ASN A 110 -2.76 1.12 -22.89
N ALA A 111 -2.64 1.95 -21.85
CA ALA A 111 -2.81 1.46 -20.50
C ALA A 111 -4.29 1.20 -20.22
N ASP A 112 -4.60 -0.05 -19.88
CA ASP A 112 -5.88 -0.41 -19.28
C ASP A 112 -6.09 0.39 -17.98
N GLU A 113 -7.34 0.65 -17.65
CA GLU A 113 -7.73 1.36 -16.42
C GLU A 113 -7.14 0.71 -15.15
N SER A 114 -6.98 -0.62 -15.15
CA SER A 114 -6.34 -1.36 -14.06
C SER A 114 -4.88 -0.95 -13.84
N VAL A 115 -4.16 -0.61 -14.91
CA VAL A 115 -2.76 -0.15 -14.86
C VAL A 115 -2.69 1.28 -14.33
N VAL A 116 -3.59 2.16 -14.77
CA VAL A 116 -3.71 3.54 -14.28
C VAL A 116 -4.02 3.56 -12.78
N LEU A 117 -5.00 2.74 -12.35
CA LEU A 117 -5.35 2.62 -10.94
C LEU A 117 -4.21 2.04 -10.11
N ALA A 118 -3.47 1.05 -10.62
CA ALA A 118 -2.31 0.49 -9.96
C ALA A 118 -1.20 1.54 -9.78
N ALA A 119 -0.94 2.35 -10.80
CA ALA A 119 0.05 3.42 -10.77
C ALA A 119 -0.25 4.42 -9.64
N VAL A 120 -1.49 4.92 -9.59
CA VAL A 120 -1.91 5.92 -8.60
C VAL A 120 -1.94 5.30 -7.19
N LYS A 121 -2.63 4.16 -7.00
CA LYS A 121 -2.75 3.51 -5.69
C LYS A 121 -1.39 3.20 -5.08
N TYR A 122 -0.49 2.63 -5.89
CA TYR A 122 0.85 2.27 -5.42
C TYR A 122 1.69 3.50 -5.07
N ALA A 123 1.66 4.54 -5.90
CA ALA A 123 2.40 5.79 -5.64
C ALA A 123 2.00 6.43 -4.32
N PHE A 124 0.72 6.34 -3.95
CA PHE A 124 0.23 6.84 -2.67
C PHE A 124 0.55 5.89 -1.50
N ALA A 125 0.32 4.58 -1.69
CA ALA A 125 0.52 3.59 -0.63
C ALA A 125 2.00 3.40 -0.25
N ARG A 126 2.95 3.61 -1.18
CA ARG A 126 4.39 3.51 -0.91
C ARG A 126 4.92 4.64 -0.03
N ALA A 127 4.19 5.75 0.07
CA ALA A 127 4.59 6.86 0.93
C ALA A 127 4.29 6.53 2.40
N ARG A 128 5.26 6.84 3.27
CA ARG A 128 5.03 6.71 4.71
C ARG A 128 3.97 7.72 5.16
N LEU A 129 3.01 7.25 5.96
CA LEU A 129 2.01 8.14 6.57
C LEU A 129 2.69 9.27 7.36
N GLY A 130 2.10 10.47 7.31
CA GLY A 130 2.62 11.68 7.96
C GLY A 130 3.53 12.52 7.06
N GLY A 131 4.09 11.96 5.98
CA GLY A 131 4.89 12.70 5.00
C GLY A 131 4.06 13.32 3.87
N ASP A 132 4.58 14.39 3.25
CA ASP A 132 4.03 14.91 1.99
C ASP A 132 4.31 13.93 0.86
N ILE A 133 3.38 13.84 -0.10
CA ILE A 133 3.52 13.01 -1.30
C ILE A 133 3.77 13.93 -2.49
N VAL A 134 4.91 13.74 -3.16
CA VAL A 134 5.15 14.34 -4.46
C VAL A 134 4.80 13.31 -5.52
N TYR A 135 3.68 13.53 -6.21
CA TYR A 135 3.18 12.62 -7.23
C TYR A 135 3.75 13.01 -8.60
N ASP A 136 4.47 12.08 -9.21
CA ASP A 136 4.95 12.17 -10.58
C ASP A 136 4.19 11.16 -11.45
N PRO A 137 3.32 11.61 -12.39
CA PRO A 137 2.57 10.72 -13.24
C PRO A 137 3.46 9.82 -14.11
N ALA A 138 4.56 10.36 -14.66
CA ALA A 138 5.45 9.61 -15.53
C ALA A 138 6.18 8.48 -14.78
N GLU A 139 6.71 8.78 -13.58
CA GLU A 139 7.31 7.75 -12.71
C GLU A 139 6.28 6.70 -12.30
N SER A 140 5.05 7.11 -11.99
CA SER A 140 4.02 6.21 -11.48
C SER A 140 3.59 5.13 -12.47
N VAL A 141 3.60 5.42 -13.79
CA VAL A 141 3.20 4.48 -14.85
C VAL A 141 4.37 3.70 -15.45
N ALA A 142 5.59 3.90 -14.97
CA ALA A 142 6.78 3.23 -15.47
C ALA A 142 6.70 1.70 -15.25
N LEU A 143 7.17 0.90 -16.24
CA LEU A 143 7.30 -0.56 -16.10
C LEU A 143 8.69 -0.98 -15.58
N ASP A 144 9.48 -0.03 -15.17
CA ASP A 144 10.76 -0.18 -14.50
C ASP A 144 10.74 0.67 -13.22
N GLY A 145 11.54 0.28 -12.24
CA GLY A 145 11.56 0.96 -10.96
C GLY A 145 10.43 0.57 -10.00
N ASN A 146 10.17 1.42 -9.02
CA ASN A 146 9.28 1.13 -7.90
C ASN A 146 7.86 1.67 -8.15
N SER A 147 7.12 0.98 -9.02
CA SER A 147 5.77 1.37 -9.45
C SER A 147 4.76 0.22 -9.38
N GLY A 148 3.46 0.55 -9.33
CA GLY A 148 2.38 -0.44 -9.38
C GLY A 148 2.38 -1.24 -10.69
N PRO A 149 2.45 -0.61 -11.86
CA PRO A 149 2.55 -1.30 -13.15
C PRO A 149 3.76 -2.23 -13.28
N TYR A 150 4.92 -1.88 -12.70
CA TYR A 150 6.07 -2.79 -12.62
C TYR A 150 5.72 -4.09 -11.89
N LEU A 151 5.04 -4.01 -10.76
CA LEU A 151 4.65 -5.19 -9.99
C LEU A 151 3.57 -6.01 -10.70
N GLN A 152 2.64 -5.36 -11.40
CA GLN A 152 1.67 -6.05 -12.26
C GLN A 152 2.37 -6.80 -13.39
N TYR A 153 3.33 -6.17 -14.06
CA TYR A 153 4.14 -6.81 -15.10
C TYR A 153 4.96 -7.98 -14.55
N ALA A 154 5.56 -7.84 -13.37
CA ALA A 154 6.29 -8.91 -12.70
C ALA A 154 5.39 -10.12 -12.37
N HIS A 155 4.14 -9.87 -11.96
CA HIS A 155 3.14 -10.92 -11.75
C HIS A 155 2.74 -11.62 -13.05
N ALA A 156 2.43 -10.86 -14.11
CA ALA A 156 2.06 -11.42 -15.42
C ALA A 156 3.19 -12.26 -16.01
N ARG A 157 4.45 -11.84 -15.82
CA ARG A 157 5.64 -12.60 -16.25
C ARG A 157 5.74 -13.94 -15.51
N ALA A 158 5.57 -13.96 -14.20
CA ALA A 158 5.57 -15.20 -13.42
C ALA A 158 4.41 -16.12 -13.86
N SER A 159 3.22 -15.60 -14.08
CA SER A 159 2.07 -16.33 -14.60
C SER A 159 2.34 -16.95 -15.97
N SER A 160 3.00 -16.23 -16.88
CA SER A 160 3.41 -16.74 -18.19
C SER A 160 4.42 -17.89 -18.07
N ILE A 161 5.39 -17.83 -17.13
CA ILE A 161 6.33 -18.91 -16.88
C ILE A 161 5.59 -20.17 -16.42
N LEU A 162 4.66 -20.04 -15.47
CA LEU A 162 3.87 -21.14 -14.95
C LEU A 162 2.97 -21.77 -16.01
N SER A 163 2.35 -20.96 -16.85
CA SER A 163 1.54 -21.44 -17.98
C SER A 163 2.36 -22.29 -18.97
N LYS A 164 3.59 -21.89 -19.25
CA LYS A 164 4.49 -22.63 -20.15
C LYS A 164 5.02 -23.91 -19.52
N ALA A 165 5.11 -23.97 -18.18
CA ALA A 165 5.63 -25.14 -17.48
C ALA A 165 4.68 -26.35 -17.50
N GLY A 166 3.37 -26.16 -17.71
CA GLY A 166 2.36 -27.23 -17.68
C GLY A 166 2.11 -27.80 -16.28
N GLY A 167 0.85 -28.19 -15.97
CA GLY A 167 0.41 -28.48 -14.60
C GLY A 167 0.85 -29.80 -13.94
N GLN A 168 1.84 -30.54 -14.45
CA GLN A 168 2.17 -31.90 -13.96
C GLN A 168 3.29 -31.99 -12.89
N MET A 169 3.70 -30.87 -12.29
CA MET A 169 4.96 -30.82 -11.51
C MET A 169 4.86 -31.05 -10.00
N GLU A 170 3.69 -31.17 -9.43
CA GLU A 170 3.56 -31.31 -7.96
C GLU A 170 4.01 -32.69 -7.44
N GLU A 171 3.84 -33.74 -8.24
CA GLU A 171 4.29 -35.09 -7.86
C GLU A 171 5.80 -35.28 -7.97
N GLU A 172 6.46 -34.66 -8.94
CA GLU A 172 7.92 -34.74 -9.11
C GLU A 172 8.66 -34.03 -7.99
N ARG A 173 8.10 -32.92 -7.47
CA ARG A 173 8.67 -32.16 -6.35
C ARG A 173 8.75 -32.98 -5.07
N LYS A 174 7.71 -33.77 -4.75
CA LYS A 174 7.65 -34.59 -3.53
C LYS A 174 8.72 -35.66 -3.45
N LYS A 175 9.31 -36.04 -4.61
CA LYS A 175 10.33 -37.09 -4.73
C LYS A 175 11.76 -36.56 -4.58
N ARG A 176 12.02 -35.26 -4.69
CA ARG A 176 13.37 -34.67 -4.65
C ARG A 176 13.62 -33.94 -3.33
N LYS A 177 14.68 -34.36 -2.61
CA LYS A 177 15.26 -33.67 -1.44
C LYS A 177 16.53 -32.90 -1.84
N ASP A 178 16.50 -32.20 -2.96
CA ASP A 178 17.66 -31.45 -3.42
C ASP A 178 17.89 -30.22 -2.52
N GLU A 179 19.13 -29.99 -2.12
CA GLU A 179 19.51 -28.74 -1.46
C GLU A 179 19.23 -27.54 -2.41
N LEU A 180 18.69 -26.46 -1.85
CA LEU A 180 18.46 -25.23 -2.62
C LEU A 180 19.79 -24.60 -3.01
N GLN A 181 19.89 -24.15 -4.25
CA GLN A 181 20.98 -23.31 -4.72
C GLN A 181 20.93 -21.92 -4.07
N PRO A 182 22.02 -21.15 -4.08
CA PRO A 182 22.07 -19.84 -3.40
C PRO A 182 20.93 -18.90 -3.77
N GLU A 183 20.66 -18.73 -5.06
CA GLU A 183 19.60 -17.85 -5.55
C GLU A 183 18.19 -18.38 -5.25
N GLU A 184 18.00 -19.70 -5.30
CA GLU A 184 16.75 -20.35 -4.92
C GLU A 184 16.47 -20.15 -3.42
N ARG A 185 17.50 -20.23 -2.58
CA ARG A 185 17.41 -20.00 -1.14
C ARG A 185 17.11 -18.55 -0.80
N LEU A 186 17.74 -17.59 -1.50
CA LEU A 186 17.48 -16.16 -1.32
C LEU A 186 16.03 -15.80 -1.67
N LEU A 187 15.53 -16.30 -2.81
CA LEU A 187 14.15 -16.09 -3.22
C LEU A 187 13.17 -16.72 -2.21
N LEU A 188 13.39 -17.96 -1.79
CA LEU A 188 12.52 -18.61 -0.80
C LEU A 188 12.53 -17.87 0.53
N ARG A 189 13.69 -17.44 1.00
CA ARG A 189 13.80 -16.63 2.22
C ARG A 189 12.95 -15.35 2.10
N LYS A 190 13.08 -14.62 0.98
CA LYS A 190 12.29 -13.40 0.74
C LYS A 190 10.78 -13.69 0.72
N ILE A 191 10.37 -14.80 0.11
CA ILE A 191 8.97 -15.25 0.11
C ILE A 191 8.44 -15.48 1.55
N THR A 192 9.25 -16.07 2.42
CA THR A 192 8.84 -16.43 3.80
C THR A 192 8.71 -15.20 4.72
N GLU A 193 9.33 -14.07 4.41
CA GLU A 193 9.19 -12.81 5.17
C GLU A 193 7.78 -12.19 5.08
N TYR A 194 6.94 -12.66 4.15
CA TYR A 194 5.65 -12.05 3.83
C TYR A 194 4.72 -11.87 5.03
N ASN A 195 4.56 -12.91 5.85
CA ASN A 195 3.63 -12.86 6.97
C ASN A 195 4.06 -11.83 8.02
N ASP A 196 5.34 -11.76 8.32
CA ASP A 196 5.92 -10.78 9.27
C ASP A 196 5.73 -9.35 8.77
N VAL A 197 5.85 -9.14 7.45
CA VAL A 197 5.61 -7.83 6.81
C VAL A 197 4.14 -7.42 6.93
N VAL A 198 3.20 -8.34 6.68
CA VAL A 198 1.76 -8.05 6.80
C VAL A 198 1.38 -7.77 8.24
N GLU A 199 1.89 -8.55 9.20
CA GLU A 199 1.70 -8.32 10.63
C GLU A 199 2.22 -6.92 11.04
N LYS A 200 3.43 -6.59 10.61
CA LYS A 200 4.01 -5.27 10.85
C LYS A 200 3.18 -4.14 10.22
N ALA A 201 2.79 -4.29 8.96
CA ALA A 201 1.99 -3.29 8.27
C ALA A 201 0.64 -3.06 8.95
N THR A 202 0.03 -4.12 9.48
CA THR A 202 -1.25 -4.07 10.19
C THR A 202 -1.11 -3.46 11.58
N SER A 203 -0.10 -3.89 12.35
CA SER A 203 0.12 -3.37 13.71
C SER A 203 0.52 -1.90 13.75
N GLU A 204 1.31 -1.46 12.76
CA GLU A 204 1.73 -0.06 12.62
C GLU A 204 0.72 0.79 11.82
N LEU A 205 -0.28 0.18 11.17
CA LEU A 205 -1.20 0.82 10.21
C LEU A 205 -0.46 1.53 9.06
N MET A 206 0.60 0.88 8.54
CA MET A 206 1.56 1.44 7.59
C MET A 206 1.65 0.62 6.30
N PRO A 207 0.80 0.86 5.28
CA PRO A 207 0.77 0.09 4.04
C PRO A 207 2.08 0.14 3.23
N HIS A 208 2.93 1.14 3.43
CA HIS A 208 4.21 1.25 2.73
C HIS A 208 5.17 0.07 3.02
N HIS A 209 5.02 -0.63 4.14
CA HIS A 209 5.79 -1.86 4.41
C HIS A 209 5.49 -2.95 3.39
N VAL A 210 4.21 -3.11 3.00
CA VAL A 210 3.82 -4.03 1.94
C VAL A 210 4.41 -3.59 0.60
N CYS A 211 4.32 -2.30 0.25
CA CYS A 211 4.90 -1.78 -0.99
C CYS A 211 6.41 -2.04 -1.09
N THR A 212 7.15 -1.74 -0.03
CA THR A 212 8.60 -1.98 0.03
C THR A 212 8.92 -3.47 -0.15
N TYR A 213 8.22 -4.33 0.58
CA TYR A 213 8.41 -5.77 0.47
C TYR A 213 8.14 -6.30 -0.93
N LEU A 214 7.02 -5.91 -1.57
CA LEU A 214 6.67 -6.40 -2.91
C LEU A 214 7.72 -5.98 -3.96
N TYR A 215 8.24 -4.77 -3.85
CA TYR A 215 9.30 -4.31 -4.73
C TYR A 215 10.60 -5.11 -4.54
N GLU A 216 11.03 -5.32 -3.29
CA GLU A 216 12.21 -6.14 -2.98
C GLU A 216 12.03 -7.60 -3.41
N LEU A 217 10.82 -8.16 -3.22
CA LEU A 217 10.47 -9.50 -3.66
C LEU A 217 10.57 -9.64 -5.18
N ALA A 218 10.08 -8.63 -5.93
CA ALA A 218 10.19 -8.61 -7.39
C ALA A 218 11.64 -8.47 -7.86
N GLN A 219 12.45 -7.68 -7.17
CA GLN A 219 13.89 -7.58 -7.46
C GLN A 219 14.62 -8.90 -7.21
N GLU A 220 14.32 -9.61 -6.12
CA GLU A 220 14.93 -10.88 -5.81
C GLU A 220 14.53 -11.96 -6.82
N PHE A 221 13.26 -11.95 -7.25
CA PHE A 221 12.79 -12.81 -8.33
C PHE A 221 13.52 -12.53 -9.66
N ASN A 222 13.74 -11.27 -10.03
CA ASN A 222 14.48 -10.93 -11.24
C ASN A 222 15.92 -11.46 -11.18
N ARG A 223 16.63 -11.30 -10.05
CA ARG A 223 17.99 -11.85 -9.86
C ARG A 223 18.02 -13.35 -9.99
N PHE A 224 17.04 -14.05 -9.39
CA PHE A 224 16.87 -15.48 -9.53
C PHE A 224 16.67 -15.89 -10.99
N TYR A 225 15.74 -15.20 -11.69
CA TYR A 225 15.37 -15.54 -13.07
C TYR A 225 16.49 -15.28 -14.09
N GLU A 226 17.29 -14.25 -13.88
CA GLU A 226 18.45 -13.92 -14.74
C GLU A 226 19.54 -15.00 -14.68
N LYS A 227 19.75 -15.60 -13.50
CA LYS A 227 20.82 -16.58 -13.28
C LYS A 227 20.36 -18.02 -13.48
N ASN A 228 19.08 -18.28 -13.47
CA ASN A 228 18.55 -19.64 -13.43
C ASN A 228 17.52 -19.86 -14.55
N ARG A 229 17.79 -20.85 -15.38
CA ARG A 229 16.81 -21.32 -16.36
C ARG A 229 15.70 -22.09 -15.61
N VAL A 230 14.44 -21.61 -15.69
CA VAL A 230 13.32 -22.23 -14.97
C VAL A 230 12.77 -23.44 -15.73
N ILE A 231 12.59 -23.32 -17.06
CA ILE A 231 11.97 -24.36 -17.90
C ILE A 231 13.07 -25.08 -18.70
N GLY A 232 12.99 -26.40 -18.76
CA GLY A 232 13.94 -27.24 -19.49
C GLY A 232 15.29 -27.39 -18.78
N ASP A 233 15.29 -27.37 -17.45
CA ASP A 233 16.43 -27.60 -16.57
C ASP A 233 16.11 -28.78 -15.63
N ASP A 234 17.11 -29.49 -15.17
CA ASP A 234 16.95 -30.63 -14.24
C ASP A 234 16.28 -30.24 -12.93
N ARG A 235 16.38 -28.97 -12.56
CA ARG A 235 15.74 -28.38 -11.35
C ARG A 235 14.38 -27.72 -11.62
N GLN A 236 13.79 -27.94 -12.80
CA GLN A 236 12.54 -27.30 -13.22
C GLN A 236 11.44 -27.43 -12.16
N ALA A 237 11.23 -28.60 -11.58
CA ALA A 237 10.19 -28.84 -10.57
C ALA A 237 10.33 -27.93 -9.32
N VAL A 238 11.56 -27.76 -8.82
CA VAL A 238 11.85 -26.88 -7.68
C VAL A 238 11.64 -25.42 -8.07
N ARG A 239 12.18 -25.01 -9.23
CA ARG A 239 12.13 -23.61 -9.68
C ARG A 239 10.72 -23.16 -10.04
N VAL A 240 9.93 -23.98 -10.70
CA VAL A 240 8.50 -23.72 -11.00
C VAL A 240 7.70 -23.56 -9.71
N HIS A 241 7.98 -24.38 -8.68
CA HIS A 241 7.35 -24.20 -7.39
C HIS A 241 7.71 -22.87 -6.72
N LEU A 242 8.98 -22.46 -6.76
CA LEU A 242 9.39 -21.14 -6.25
C LEU A 242 8.69 -20.00 -7.00
N VAL A 243 8.58 -20.11 -8.32
CA VAL A 243 7.83 -19.14 -9.14
C VAL A 243 6.34 -19.08 -8.75
N SER A 244 5.72 -20.24 -8.45
CA SER A 244 4.32 -20.28 -7.97
C SER A 244 4.17 -19.56 -6.63
N LEU A 245 5.05 -19.88 -5.66
CA LEU A 245 5.03 -19.23 -4.35
C LEU A 245 5.24 -17.70 -4.47
N TYR A 246 6.19 -17.29 -5.30
CA TYR A 246 6.46 -15.89 -5.60
C TYR A 246 5.23 -15.19 -6.17
N ARG A 247 4.62 -15.75 -7.25
CA ARG A 247 3.42 -15.19 -7.89
C ARG A 247 2.28 -15.02 -6.90
N ASP A 248 2.03 -16.04 -6.08
CA ASP A 248 0.92 -16.03 -5.13
C ASP A 248 1.11 -14.98 -4.02
N ARG A 249 2.35 -14.80 -3.52
CA ARG A 249 2.66 -13.75 -2.54
C ARG A 249 2.57 -12.35 -3.16
N LEU A 250 3.05 -12.19 -4.39
CA LEU A 250 2.95 -10.91 -5.10
C LEU A 250 1.48 -10.55 -5.37
N ALA A 251 0.67 -11.51 -5.83
CA ALA A 251 -0.76 -11.31 -6.08
C ALA A 251 -1.51 -10.90 -4.81
N HIS A 252 -1.33 -11.65 -3.72
CA HIS A 252 -2.00 -11.34 -2.45
C HIS A 252 -1.54 -9.99 -1.87
N GLY A 253 -0.24 -9.66 -1.96
CA GLY A 253 0.25 -8.35 -1.53
C GLY A 253 -0.30 -7.19 -2.35
N LEU A 254 -0.46 -7.36 -3.67
CA LEU A 254 -1.14 -6.38 -4.53
C LEU A 254 -2.62 -6.23 -4.16
N GLU A 255 -3.31 -7.33 -3.88
CA GLU A 255 -4.71 -7.33 -3.44
C GLU A 255 -4.90 -6.55 -2.13
N LEU A 256 -3.99 -6.70 -1.15
CA LEU A 256 -4.01 -5.90 0.09
C LEU A 256 -3.92 -4.39 -0.17
N LEU A 257 -3.26 -3.99 -1.25
CA LEU A 257 -3.17 -2.59 -1.69
C LEU A 257 -4.35 -2.18 -2.60
N GLY A 258 -5.32 -3.07 -2.83
CA GLY A 258 -6.44 -2.86 -3.75
C GLY A 258 -5.99 -2.75 -5.22
N ILE A 259 -4.88 -3.41 -5.58
CA ILE A 259 -4.31 -3.44 -6.92
C ILE A 259 -4.55 -4.82 -7.54
N THR A 260 -5.11 -4.85 -8.74
CA THR A 260 -5.34 -6.10 -9.48
C THR A 260 -4.02 -6.70 -9.95
N ALA A 261 -3.86 -8.02 -9.79
CA ALA A 261 -2.73 -8.79 -10.29
C ALA A 261 -3.12 -9.49 -11.61
N PRO A 262 -2.82 -8.92 -12.80
CA PRO A 262 -3.24 -9.47 -14.08
C PRO A 262 -2.43 -10.72 -14.43
N GLN A 263 -3.05 -11.68 -15.12
CA GLN A 263 -2.38 -12.87 -15.63
C GLN A 263 -1.55 -12.59 -16.88
N GLN A 264 -1.89 -11.54 -17.63
CA GLN A 264 -1.24 -11.08 -18.85
C GLN A 264 -1.21 -9.54 -18.91
N MET A 265 -0.17 -9.01 -19.48
CA MET A 265 0.00 -7.58 -19.77
C MET A 265 0.62 -7.38 -21.16
#